data_459716c0cdc8bf9ccfbde84060cebb7d
#
_entry.id   459716c0cdc8bf9ccfbde84060cebb7d
#
_cell.length_a   1.000
_cell.length_b   1.000
_cell.length_c   1.000
_cell.angle_alpha   90.00
_cell.angle_beta   90.00
_cell.angle_gamma   90.00
#
_symmetry.space_group_name_H-M   'P 1'
#
loop_
_entity.id
_entity.type
_entity.pdbx_description
1 polymer ?
#
loop_
_entity_poly.entity_id
_entity_poly.type
_entity_poly.pdbx_seq_one_letter_code
_entity_poly.pdbx_strand_id
1 'polypeptide(L)'
;MTTLFALYRRPDGGPEAQATFERRYAEEHLPLVAGTPGLRKVQVGRVVEALGGETDLILVTLMRFDDRAALDAGLASDAMRAAGRNLREIAPGLATLLVLEDEPEMDAAASPAVDTV
;
A
#
# COMPACT_ATOMS: atom_id res chain seq x y z
N MET A 1 5.31 14.43 5.98
CA MET A 1 5.62 13.25 5.16
C MET A 1 4.48 12.95 4.21
N THR A 2 4.81 12.38 3.10
CA THR A 2 3.84 12.03 2.06
C THR A 2 3.83 10.51 1.89
N THR A 3 2.65 9.94 1.76
CA THR A 3 2.49 8.49 1.64
C THR A 3 1.81 8.14 0.32
N LEU A 4 2.38 7.17 -0.39
CA LEU A 4 1.70 6.51 -1.49
C LEU A 4 1.00 5.29 -0.88
N PHE A 5 -0.33 5.27 -0.98
CA PHE A 5 -1.15 4.24 -0.35
C PHE A 5 -1.80 3.40 -1.44
N ALA A 6 -1.46 2.12 -1.45
CA ALA A 6 -1.99 1.18 -2.44
C ALA A 6 -3.01 0.26 -1.78
N LEU A 7 -4.16 0.13 -2.43
CA LEU A 7 -5.25 -0.75 -1.99
C LEU A 7 -5.49 -1.78 -3.08
N TYR A 8 -5.52 -3.05 -2.71
CA TYR A 8 -5.65 -4.14 -3.68
C TYR A 8 -6.91 -4.94 -3.43
N ARG A 9 -7.72 -5.09 -4.48
CA ARG A 9 -8.93 -5.89 -4.44
C ARG A 9 -8.61 -7.35 -4.74
N ARG A 10 -9.51 -8.23 -4.32
CA ARG A 10 -9.39 -9.67 -4.55
C ARG A 10 -9.46 -9.96 -6.05
N PRO A 11 -8.51 -10.73 -6.59
CA PRO A 11 -8.61 -11.15 -7.98
C PRO A 11 -9.74 -12.16 -8.18
N ASP A 12 -10.25 -12.23 -9.40
CA ASP A 12 -11.15 -13.29 -9.78
C ASP A 12 -10.38 -14.61 -9.83
N GLY A 13 -11.07 -15.73 -9.66
CA GLY A 13 -10.46 -17.04 -9.75
C GLY A 13 -10.28 -17.76 -8.43
N GLY A 14 -10.84 -17.23 -7.34
CA GLY A 14 -10.91 -17.90 -6.06
C GLY A 14 -9.60 -17.90 -5.27
N PRO A 15 -9.52 -18.78 -4.24
CA PRO A 15 -8.37 -18.79 -3.33
C PRO A 15 -7.03 -19.05 -4.00
N GLU A 16 -7.00 -19.85 -5.07
CA GLU A 16 -5.75 -20.12 -5.80
C GLU A 16 -5.22 -18.86 -6.49
N ALA A 17 -6.11 -18.10 -7.14
CA ALA A 17 -5.72 -16.86 -7.79
C ALA A 17 -5.24 -15.84 -6.78
N GLN A 18 -5.89 -15.77 -5.63
CA GLN A 18 -5.49 -14.87 -4.55
C GLN A 18 -4.10 -15.25 -4.01
N ALA A 19 -3.87 -16.53 -3.76
CA ALA A 19 -2.59 -17.02 -3.28
C ALA A 19 -1.46 -16.74 -4.28
N THR A 20 -1.73 -16.92 -5.57
CA THR A 20 -0.77 -16.60 -6.62
C THR A 20 -0.44 -15.12 -6.65
N PHE A 21 -1.45 -14.26 -6.57
CA PHE A 21 -1.25 -12.82 -6.52
C PHE A 21 -0.39 -12.44 -5.31
N GLU A 22 -0.74 -12.91 -4.13
CA GLU A 22 -0.03 -12.55 -2.90
C GLU A 22 1.42 -13.01 -2.93
N ARG A 23 1.69 -14.20 -3.46
CA ARG A 23 3.05 -14.71 -3.60
C ARG A 23 3.86 -13.87 -4.58
N ARG A 24 3.32 -13.60 -5.76
CA ARG A 24 4.02 -12.78 -6.76
C ARG A 24 4.22 -11.34 -6.26
N TYR A 25 3.26 -10.83 -5.51
CA TYR A 25 3.38 -9.52 -4.91
C TYR A 25 4.59 -9.45 -3.98
N ALA A 26 4.72 -10.43 -3.10
CA ALA A 26 5.83 -10.47 -2.15
C ALA A 26 7.17 -10.78 -2.83
N GLU A 27 7.19 -11.70 -3.78
CA GLU A 27 8.43 -12.18 -4.40
C GLU A 27 8.92 -11.29 -5.55
N GLU A 28 8.02 -10.66 -6.29
CA GLU A 28 8.36 -9.88 -7.47
C GLU A 28 8.16 -8.39 -7.28
N HIS A 29 6.99 -7.99 -6.80
CA HIS A 29 6.62 -6.57 -6.76
C HIS A 29 7.33 -5.80 -5.65
N LEU A 30 7.28 -6.29 -4.42
CA LEU A 30 7.89 -5.60 -3.29
C LEU A 30 9.40 -5.36 -3.46
N PRO A 31 10.19 -6.31 -3.97
CA PRO A 31 11.60 -6.03 -4.25
C PRO A 31 11.82 -4.89 -5.24
N LEU A 32 10.96 -4.77 -6.25
CA LEU A 32 11.02 -3.65 -7.20
C LEU A 32 10.69 -2.33 -6.52
N VAL A 33 9.65 -2.31 -5.72
CA VAL A 33 9.26 -1.13 -4.94
C VAL A 33 10.39 -0.70 -4.01
N ALA A 34 11.05 -1.65 -3.37
CA ALA A 34 12.12 -1.37 -2.41
C ALA A 34 13.31 -0.65 -3.04
N GLY A 35 13.49 -0.74 -4.36
CA GLY A 35 14.54 -0.03 -5.08
C GLY A 35 14.22 1.42 -5.41
N THR A 36 13.08 1.93 -5.02
CA THR A 36 12.63 3.30 -5.36
C THR A 36 13.46 4.33 -4.60
N PRO A 37 14.10 5.29 -5.31
CA PRO A 37 14.84 6.36 -4.65
C PRO A 37 13.92 7.20 -3.76
N GLY A 38 14.42 7.58 -2.60
CA GLY A 38 13.68 8.42 -1.65
C GLY A 38 12.64 7.70 -0.83
N LEU A 39 12.40 6.44 -1.09
CA LEU A 39 11.47 5.64 -0.29
C LEU A 39 12.06 5.39 1.09
N ARG A 40 11.33 5.77 2.14
CA ARG A 40 11.79 5.66 3.52
C ARG A 40 11.27 4.39 4.21
N LYS A 41 10.04 4.01 3.89
CA LYS A 41 9.41 2.89 4.57
C LYS A 41 8.36 2.26 3.65
N VAL A 42 8.30 0.94 3.68
CA VAL A 42 7.24 0.16 3.06
C VAL A 42 6.59 -0.68 4.15
N GLN A 43 5.28 -0.61 4.23
CA GLN A 43 4.54 -1.42 5.19
C GLN A 43 3.34 -2.04 4.50
N VAL A 44 3.23 -3.36 4.59
CA VAL A 44 2.14 -4.10 3.97
C VAL A 44 1.22 -4.62 5.07
N GLY A 45 -0.07 -4.44 4.88
CA GLY A 45 -1.10 -4.98 5.75
C GLY A 45 -2.01 -5.93 4.98
N ARG A 46 -2.37 -7.03 5.60
CA ARG A 46 -3.38 -7.95 5.06
C ARG A 46 -4.72 -7.61 5.68
N VAL A 47 -5.74 -7.46 4.86
CA VAL A 47 -7.10 -7.24 5.38
C VAL A 47 -7.64 -8.60 5.85
N VAL A 48 -7.91 -8.70 7.14
CA VAL A 48 -8.40 -9.94 7.75
C VAL A 48 -9.87 -9.88 8.10
N GLU A 49 -10.42 -8.67 8.22
CA GLU A 49 -11.82 -8.50 8.60
C GLU A 49 -12.29 -7.09 8.24
N ALA A 50 -13.52 -6.97 7.81
CA ALA A 50 -14.19 -5.69 7.64
C ALA A 50 -15.23 -5.54 8.76
N LEU A 51 -15.15 -4.46 9.50
CA LEU A 51 -16.12 -4.19 10.56
C LEU A 51 -17.29 -3.40 9.96
N GLY A 52 -18.51 -3.87 10.22
CA GLY A 52 -19.70 -3.17 9.79
C GLY A 52 -20.05 -3.32 8.32
N GLY A 53 -19.50 -4.31 7.63
CA GLY A 53 -19.82 -4.55 6.23
C GLY A 53 -18.88 -5.53 5.58
N GLU A 54 -18.93 -5.58 4.26
CA GLU A 54 -18.09 -6.44 3.45
C GLU A 54 -17.10 -5.60 2.66
N THR A 55 -16.00 -6.21 2.25
CA THR A 55 -15.02 -5.58 1.39
C THR A 55 -14.37 -6.63 0.48
N ASP A 56 -13.97 -6.19 -0.70
CA ASP A 56 -13.15 -7.00 -1.59
C ASP A 56 -11.66 -6.67 -1.48
N LEU A 57 -11.31 -5.74 -0.60
CA LEU A 57 -9.90 -5.40 -0.36
C LEU A 57 -9.23 -6.52 0.42
N ILE A 58 -8.02 -6.91 -0.02
CA ILE A 58 -7.25 -7.98 0.59
C ILE A 58 -5.89 -7.54 1.13
N LEU A 59 -5.27 -6.54 0.49
CA LEU A 59 -3.97 -6.02 0.90
C LEU A 59 -3.97 -4.52 0.83
N VAL A 60 -3.18 -3.90 1.70
CA VAL A 60 -2.87 -2.48 1.62
C VAL A 60 -1.35 -2.31 1.78
N THR A 61 -0.78 -1.32 1.09
CA THR A 61 0.65 -1.03 1.19
C THR A 61 0.85 0.46 1.37
N LEU A 62 1.60 0.83 2.40
CA LEU A 62 1.99 2.21 2.63
C LEU A 62 3.45 2.37 2.24
N MET A 63 3.73 3.38 1.41
CA MET A 63 5.08 3.72 0.95
C MET A 63 5.34 5.17 1.33
N ARG A 64 6.27 5.39 2.26
CA ARG A 64 6.46 6.71 2.85
C ARG A 64 7.67 7.42 2.26
N PHE A 65 7.47 8.70 1.95
CA PHE A 65 8.48 9.61 1.42
C PHE A 65 8.55 10.84 2.32
N ASP A 66 9.69 11.55 2.29
CA ASP A 66 9.85 12.75 3.13
C ASP A 66 8.84 13.82 2.79
N ASP A 67 8.57 14.03 1.49
CA ASP A 67 7.68 15.07 1.01
C ASP A 67 7.14 14.72 -0.38
N ARG A 68 6.30 15.57 -0.91
CA ARG A 68 5.70 15.37 -2.23
C ARG A 68 6.75 15.33 -3.35
N ALA A 69 7.78 16.15 -3.26
CA ALA A 69 8.82 16.17 -4.28
C ALA A 69 9.57 14.83 -4.32
N ALA A 70 9.86 14.26 -3.16
CA ALA A 70 10.49 12.95 -3.07
C ALA A 70 9.59 11.85 -3.66
N LEU A 71 8.29 11.90 -3.38
CA LEU A 71 7.32 10.98 -3.96
C LEU A 71 7.30 11.09 -5.49
N ASP A 72 7.21 12.32 -6.01
CA ASP A 72 7.14 12.54 -7.45
C ASP A 72 8.41 12.02 -8.14
N ALA A 73 9.57 12.27 -7.56
CA ALA A 73 10.84 11.74 -8.09
C ALA A 73 10.86 10.21 -8.05
N GLY A 74 10.37 9.61 -6.96
CA GLY A 74 10.28 8.17 -6.83
C GLY A 74 9.36 7.54 -7.87
N LEU A 75 8.21 8.15 -8.11
CA LEU A 75 7.27 7.68 -9.14
C LEU A 75 7.87 7.73 -10.55
N ALA A 76 8.75 8.69 -10.81
CA ALA A 76 9.41 8.84 -12.11
C ALA A 76 10.63 7.93 -12.27
N SER A 77 11.04 7.21 -11.24
CA SER A 77 12.22 6.37 -11.27
C SER A 77 12.03 5.11 -12.10
N ASP A 78 13.15 4.53 -12.55
CA ASP A 78 13.12 3.27 -13.28
C ASP A 78 12.58 2.12 -12.41
N ALA A 79 12.94 2.13 -11.12
CA ALA A 79 12.45 1.13 -10.17
C ALA A 79 10.92 1.14 -10.08
N MET A 80 10.33 2.32 -9.95
CA MET A 80 8.88 2.43 -9.83
C MET A 80 8.17 2.14 -11.16
N ARG A 81 8.79 2.47 -12.29
CA ARG A 81 8.25 2.08 -13.60
C ARG A 81 8.23 0.56 -13.76
N ALA A 82 9.30 -0.11 -13.34
CA ALA A 82 9.36 -1.57 -13.35
C ALA A 82 8.31 -2.17 -12.43
N ALA A 83 8.14 -1.60 -11.24
CA ALA A 83 7.10 -2.03 -10.30
C ALA A 83 5.70 -1.87 -10.91
N GLY A 84 5.46 -0.78 -11.61
CA GLY A 84 4.18 -0.54 -12.27
C GLY A 84 3.89 -1.56 -13.38
N ARG A 85 4.90 -1.90 -14.18
CA ARG A 85 4.74 -2.94 -15.21
C ARG A 85 4.43 -4.30 -14.58
N ASN A 86 5.15 -4.64 -13.52
CA ASN A 86 4.90 -5.88 -12.78
C ASN A 86 3.49 -5.91 -12.21
N LEU A 87 3.04 -4.80 -11.64
CA LEU A 87 1.72 -4.72 -11.04
C LEU A 87 0.61 -4.93 -12.08
N ARG A 88 0.77 -4.38 -13.28
CA ARG A 88 -0.20 -4.60 -14.36
C ARG A 88 -0.24 -6.06 -14.80
N GLU A 89 0.85 -6.79 -14.63
CA GLU A 89 0.91 -8.21 -14.94
C GLU A 89 0.24 -9.06 -13.86
N ILE A 90 0.55 -8.81 -12.58
CA ILE A 90 0.07 -9.66 -11.49
C ILE A 90 -1.29 -9.24 -10.93
N ALA A 91 -1.69 -7.99 -11.12
CA ALA A 91 -2.90 -7.43 -10.53
C ALA A 91 -3.62 -6.47 -11.47
N PRO A 92 -3.94 -6.89 -12.71
CA PRO A 92 -4.58 -5.99 -13.67
C PRO A 92 -5.94 -5.50 -13.14
N GLY A 93 -6.07 -4.18 -13.02
CA GLY A 93 -7.31 -3.55 -12.57
C GLY A 93 -7.63 -3.69 -11.09
N LEU A 94 -6.74 -4.26 -10.28
CA LEU A 94 -7.02 -4.53 -8.86
C LEU A 94 -6.54 -3.43 -7.93
N ALA A 95 -5.60 -2.60 -8.35
CA ALA A 95 -4.98 -1.61 -7.48
C ALA A 95 -5.67 -0.25 -7.56
N THR A 96 -5.81 0.40 -6.40
CA THR A 96 -6.14 1.81 -6.30
C THR A 96 -4.97 2.47 -5.57
N LEU A 97 -4.41 3.52 -6.16
CA LEU A 97 -3.27 4.23 -5.59
C LEU A 97 -3.72 5.62 -5.16
N LEU A 98 -3.44 5.97 -3.91
CA LEU A 98 -3.79 7.26 -3.33
C LEU A 98 -2.53 7.95 -2.84
N VAL A 99 -2.46 9.26 -3.01
CA VAL A 99 -1.40 10.07 -2.41
C VAL A 99 -1.98 10.75 -1.18
N LEU A 100 -1.35 10.52 -0.04
CA LEU A 100 -1.79 11.07 1.23
C LEU A 100 -0.73 12.02 1.77
N GLU A 101 -1.16 13.22 2.19
CA GLU A 101 -0.34 14.11 2.97
C GLU A 101 -0.63 13.85 4.44
N ASP A 102 0.42 13.77 5.26
CA ASP A 102 0.24 13.57 6.68
C ASP A 102 -0.43 14.80 7.30
N GLU A 103 -1.42 14.53 8.12
CA GLU A 103 -1.98 15.56 9.00
C GLU A 103 -1.23 15.55 10.34
N PRO A 104 -1.31 16.60 11.15
CA PRO A 104 -0.64 16.60 12.44
C PRO A 104 -1.05 15.42 13.29
N GLU A 105 -0.07 14.78 13.92
CA GLU A 105 -0.33 13.67 14.82
C GLU A 105 -1.13 14.10 16.03
N MET A 106 -1.99 13.21 16.47
CA MET A 106 -2.70 13.35 17.70
C MET A 106 -2.24 12.27 18.67
N ASP A 107 -1.82 12.68 19.87
CA ASP A 107 -1.38 11.74 20.88
C ASP A 107 -2.57 11.20 21.66
N ALA A 108 -3.10 10.06 21.22
CA ALA A 108 -4.24 9.44 21.87
C ALA A 108 -3.93 8.98 23.29
N ALA A 109 -2.67 8.64 23.58
CA ALA A 109 -2.28 8.17 24.91
C ALA A 109 -2.31 9.28 25.95
N ALA A 110 -2.22 10.56 25.53
CA ALA A 110 -2.27 11.70 26.41
C ALA A 110 -3.69 12.12 26.77
N SER A 111 -4.71 11.51 26.21
CA SER A 111 -6.09 11.90 26.44
C SER A 111 -6.72 11.08 27.56
N PRO A 112 -6.91 11.64 28.74
CA PRO A 112 -7.50 10.87 29.86
C PRO A 112 -8.98 10.61 29.70
N ALA A 113 -9.64 11.31 28.80
CA ALA A 113 -11.09 11.16 28.63
C ALA A 113 -11.49 9.90 27.85
N VAL A 114 -10.53 9.24 27.25
CA VAL A 114 -10.80 8.09 26.40
C VAL A 114 -11.40 6.93 27.18
N ASP A 115 -11.06 6.79 28.43
CA ASP A 115 -11.52 5.69 29.28
C ASP A 115 -13.00 5.71 29.56
N THR A 116 -13.68 6.78 29.24
CA THR A 116 -15.11 6.91 29.49
C THR A 116 -15.98 6.35 28.38
N VAL A 117 -15.41 5.94 27.33
CA VAL A 117 -16.15 5.45 26.14
C VAL A 117 -16.82 4.10 26.38
#